data_103b5b9bc01674f43c6e927ba1142447
#
_entry.id   103b5b9bc01674f43c6e927ba1142447
#
_cell.length_a   1.000
_cell.length_b   1.000
_cell.length_c   1.000
_cell.angle_alpha   90.00
_cell.angle_beta   90.00
_cell.angle_gamma   90.00
#
_symmetry.space_group_name_H-M   'P 1'
#
loop_
_entity.id
_entity.type
_entity.pdbx_description
1 polymer ?
#
loop_
_entity_poly.entity_id
_entity_poly.type
_entity_poly.pdbx_seq_one_letter_code
_entity_poly.pdbx_strand_id
1 'polypeptide(L)'
;MDISERKRLLRLQRMEATEAEVYRRLAKMQKDPVNRSILEGIALEEERHEAVIAKMTGEEVKADKGKVTRQIVLARLLGFTFSIKMMESNEHHAASEYRELGLHDIAEEEELHVQSMISMLDEERLRYSGSIVLGLSDALVELTGALAGLTFALQDLNLVALAGLVTGIAAAFSMGASEYLSSRAEKKSESAVKAAFFTWISYLLTVLMLVAPFLVFQADSPEFHGLGPHVQALMFTFAIGLLIVALFNFFLSVVEEASFKSRFLEMTGILGVVSLISYGIGIALRGILGVEI
;
A
#
# COMPACT_ATOMS: atom_id res chain seq x y z
N MET A 1 16.08 37.63 12.86
CA MET A 1 15.68 36.21 12.74
C MET A 1 15.96 35.49 14.04
N ASP A 2 14.94 34.92 14.67
CA ASP A 2 15.07 34.14 15.90
C ASP A 2 15.73 32.78 15.62
N ILE A 3 16.33 32.13 16.65
CA ILE A 3 16.99 30.82 16.55
C ILE A 3 15.99 29.74 16.09
N SER A 4 14.74 29.84 16.54
CA SER A 4 13.67 28.90 16.14
C SER A 4 13.31 29.04 14.66
N GLU A 5 13.14 30.30 14.21
CA GLU A 5 12.83 30.64 12.82
C GLU A 5 13.96 30.20 11.87
N ARG A 6 15.23 30.45 12.27
CA ARG A 6 16.39 29.99 11.49
C ARG A 6 16.45 28.47 11.32
N LYS A 7 16.12 27.72 12.38
CA LYS A 7 16.05 26.24 12.28
C LYS A 7 14.94 25.77 11.34
N ARG A 8 13.79 26.44 11.36
CA ARG A 8 12.68 26.15 10.43
C ARG A 8 13.12 26.42 8.99
N LEU A 9 13.70 27.56 8.70
CA LEU A 9 14.21 27.91 7.37
C LEU A 9 15.27 26.92 6.85
N LEU A 10 16.23 26.51 7.70
CA LEU A 10 17.24 25.52 7.31
C LEU A 10 16.63 24.14 7.02
N ARG A 11 15.55 23.77 7.71
CA ARG A 11 14.82 22.53 7.45
C ARG A 11 14.08 22.63 6.12
N LEU A 12 13.37 23.73 5.86
CA LEU A 12 12.70 24.00 4.59
C LEU A 12 13.70 24.05 3.44
N GLN A 13 14.79 24.80 3.56
CA GLN A 13 15.86 24.85 2.57
C GLN A 13 16.39 23.46 2.18
N ARG A 14 16.57 22.56 3.17
CA ARG A 14 16.97 21.16 2.88
C ARG A 14 15.85 20.37 2.23
N MET A 15 14.59 20.68 2.51
CA MET A 15 13.44 20.07 1.88
C MET A 15 13.42 20.43 0.39
N GLU A 16 13.50 21.70 0.03
CA GLU A 16 13.57 22.18 -1.36
C GLU A 16 14.71 21.51 -2.15
N ALA A 17 15.94 21.55 -1.59
CA ALA A 17 17.07 20.86 -2.24
C ALA A 17 16.84 19.36 -2.44
N THR A 18 16.07 18.72 -1.55
CA THR A 18 15.75 17.30 -1.63
C THR A 18 14.67 17.05 -2.67
N GLU A 19 13.62 17.86 -2.69
CA GLU A 19 12.49 17.76 -3.60
C GLU A 19 12.90 18.05 -5.04
N ALA A 20 13.73 19.07 -5.27
CA ALA A 20 14.35 19.32 -6.56
C ALA A 20 15.05 18.08 -7.16
N GLU A 21 15.83 17.36 -6.34
CA GLU A 21 16.51 16.14 -6.79
C GLU A 21 15.53 14.98 -7.01
N VAL A 22 14.48 14.86 -6.19
CA VAL A 22 13.42 13.85 -6.36
C VAL A 22 12.67 14.08 -7.67
N TYR A 23 12.16 15.29 -7.91
CA TYR A 23 11.44 15.62 -9.13
C TYR A 23 12.28 15.39 -10.39
N ARG A 24 13.55 15.78 -10.34
CA ARG A 24 14.50 15.56 -11.45
C ARG A 24 14.70 14.08 -11.76
N ARG A 25 14.72 13.20 -10.73
CA ARG A 25 14.82 11.75 -10.92
C ARG A 25 13.50 11.13 -11.36
N LEU A 26 12.36 11.60 -10.84
CA LEU A 26 11.05 11.16 -11.30
C LEU A 26 10.82 11.53 -12.78
N ALA A 27 11.21 12.73 -13.19
CA ALA A 27 11.16 13.18 -14.59
C ALA A 27 11.89 12.20 -15.53
N LYS A 28 13.10 11.76 -15.15
CA LYS A 28 13.88 10.77 -15.94
C LYS A 28 13.21 9.40 -16.04
N MET A 29 12.30 9.08 -15.11
CA MET A 29 11.56 7.81 -15.14
C MET A 29 10.28 7.90 -15.99
N GLN A 30 9.80 9.12 -16.29
CA GLN A 30 8.59 9.34 -17.07
C GLN A 30 8.79 9.06 -18.55
N LYS A 31 7.82 8.32 -19.11
CA LYS A 31 7.72 8.07 -20.56
C LYS A 31 6.91 9.15 -21.27
N ASP A 32 5.90 9.70 -20.59
CA ASP A 32 5.09 10.79 -21.11
C ASP A 32 5.91 12.09 -21.11
N PRO A 33 6.07 12.73 -22.29
CA PRO A 33 6.86 13.95 -22.39
C PRO A 33 6.21 15.14 -21.68
N VAL A 34 4.88 15.17 -21.56
CA VAL A 34 4.16 16.25 -20.86
C VAL A 34 4.44 16.15 -19.37
N ASN A 35 4.22 14.99 -18.78
CA ASN A 35 4.49 14.74 -17.33
C ASN A 35 5.98 14.94 -17.02
N ARG A 36 6.88 14.56 -17.93
CA ARG A 36 8.31 14.83 -17.76
C ARG A 36 8.60 16.32 -17.70
N SER A 37 8.04 17.11 -18.63
CA SER A 37 8.24 18.56 -18.68
C SER A 37 7.71 19.26 -17.43
N ILE A 38 6.55 18.82 -16.91
CA ILE A 38 5.98 19.36 -15.67
C ILE A 38 6.94 19.10 -14.51
N LEU A 39 7.43 17.88 -14.33
CA LEU A 39 8.35 17.53 -13.24
C LEU A 39 9.71 18.25 -13.35
N GLU A 40 10.21 18.47 -14.55
CA GLU A 40 11.43 19.25 -14.78
C GLU A 40 11.19 20.74 -14.44
N GLY A 41 10.01 21.28 -14.73
CA GLY A 41 9.59 22.63 -14.35
C GLY A 41 9.57 22.80 -12.83
N ILE A 42 8.83 21.93 -12.13
CA ILE A 42 8.76 21.94 -10.65
C ILE A 42 10.17 21.82 -10.06
N ALA A 43 11.02 20.91 -10.56
CA ALA A 43 12.38 20.77 -10.04
C ALA A 43 13.24 22.04 -10.14
N LEU A 44 13.02 22.88 -11.17
CA LEU A 44 13.69 24.18 -11.31
C LEU A 44 13.14 25.22 -10.36
N GLU A 45 11.84 25.17 -10.07
CA GLU A 45 11.20 26.07 -9.10
C GLU A 45 11.67 25.77 -7.69
N GLU A 46 11.79 24.48 -7.31
CA GLU A 46 12.36 24.05 -6.03
C GLU A 46 13.82 24.52 -5.83
N GLU A 47 14.64 24.47 -6.90
CA GLU A 47 16.00 25.04 -6.85
C GLU A 47 15.99 26.55 -6.62
N ARG A 48 15.00 27.26 -7.15
CA ARG A 48 14.82 28.69 -6.92
C ARG A 48 14.36 28.96 -5.49
N HIS A 49 13.42 28.18 -4.94
CA HIS A 49 12.98 28.27 -3.54
C HIS A 49 14.16 28.06 -2.58
N GLU A 50 14.95 26.99 -2.83
CA GLU A 50 16.17 26.75 -2.07
C GLU A 50 17.10 27.96 -2.08
N ALA A 51 17.36 28.54 -3.26
CA ALA A 51 18.26 29.69 -3.42
C ALA A 51 17.73 30.96 -2.73
N VAL A 52 16.40 31.16 -2.67
CA VAL A 52 15.78 32.27 -1.92
C VAL A 52 16.00 32.07 -0.43
N ILE A 53 15.74 30.88 0.09
CA ILE A 53 15.92 30.58 1.52
C ILE A 53 17.40 30.60 1.90
N ALA A 54 18.30 30.15 1.03
CA ALA A 54 19.76 30.21 1.24
C ALA A 54 20.26 31.66 1.48
N LYS A 55 19.70 32.65 0.76
CA LYS A 55 20.01 34.04 0.99
C LYS A 55 19.58 34.54 2.36
N MET A 56 18.49 33.98 2.91
CA MET A 56 17.97 34.36 4.25
C MET A 56 18.76 33.67 5.36
N THR A 57 19.13 32.40 5.17
CA THR A 57 19.89 31.63 6.20
C THR A 57 21.38 31.92 6.18
N GLY A 58 21.91 32.31 5.02
CA GLY A 58 23.34 32.48 4.78
C GLY A 58 24.14 31.18 4.76
N GLU A 59 23.44 30.02 4.59
CA GLU A 59 24.05 28.69 4.57
C GLU A 59 23.73 27.95 3.28
N GLU A 60 24.67 27.11 2.83
CA GLU A 60 24.42 26.10 1.79
C GLU A 60 24.01 24.79 2.43
N VAL A 61 22.94 24.19 1.95
CA VAL A 61 22.46 22.87 2.38
C VAL A 61 22.54 21.86 1.25
N LYS A 62 22.67 20.58 1.60
CA LYS A 62 22.65 19.48 0.63
C LYS A 62 21.36 18.69 0.75
N ALA A 63 20.86 18.22 -0.39
CA ALA A 63 19.76 17.27 -0.45
C ALA A 63 19.98 16.06 0.45
N ASP A 64 18.93 15.59 1.11
CA ASP A 64 18.93 14.36 1.90
C ASP A 64 18.87 13.14 0.95
N LYS A 65 20.06 12.57 0.68
CA LYS A 65 20.20 11.41 -0.22
C LYS A 65 19.39 10.19 0.25
N GLY A 66 19.18 10.03 1.55
CA GLY A 66 18.37 8.93 2.10
C GLY A 66 16.89 9.09 1.73
N LYS A 67 16.34 10.31 1.90
CA LYS A 67 14.98 10.63 1.48
C LYS A 67 14.80 10.51 -0.02
N VAL A 68 15.74 11.05 -0.82
CA VAL A 68 15.71 10.92 -2.29
C VAL A 68 15.67 9.45 -2.70
N THR A 69 16.57 8.61 -2.16
CA THR A 69 16.62 7.19 -2.49
C THR A 69 15.32 6.49 -2.11
N ARG A 70 14.80 6.75 -0.91
CA ARG A 70 13.52 6.19 -0.45
C ARG A 70 12.37 6.54 -1.40
N GLN A 71 12.23 7.80 -1.80
CA GLN A 71 11.19 8.26 -2.73
C GLN A 71 11.27 7.54 -4.09
N ILE A 72 12.47 7.44 -4.64
CA ILE A 72 12.66 6.77 -5.93
C ILE A 72 12.41 5.26 -5.85
N VAL A 73 12.79 4.62 -4.74
CA VAL A 73 12.45 3.20 -4.51
C VAL A 73 10.94 3.01 -4.40
N LEU A 74 10.24 3.86 -3.64
CA LEU A 74 8.79 3.82 -3.52
C LEU A 74 8.10 4.06 -4.87
N ALA A 75 8.57 5.02 -5.67
CA ALA A 75 8.05 5.26 -7.02
C ALA A 75 8.22 4.04 -7.95
N ARG A 76 9.31 3.29 -7.80
CA ARG A 76 9.54 2.06 -8.59
C ARG A 76 8.68 0.89 -8.15
N LEU A 77 8.46 0.74 -6.83
CA LEU A 77 7.71 -0.39 -6.25
C LEU A 77 6.20 -0.16 -6.29
N LEU A 78 5.75 1.04 -5.89
CA LEU A 78 4.33 1.37 -5.72
C LEU A 78 3.76 2.17 -6.90
N GLY A 79 4.62 2.60 -7.81
CA GLY A 79 4.22 3.30 -9.02
C GLY A 79 4.31 4.83 -8.91
N PHE A 80 4.23 5.48 -10.09
CA PHE A 80 4.36 6.92 -10.23
C PHE A 80 3.25 7.69 -9.51
N THR A 81 2.00 7.27 -9.69
CA THR A 81 0.82 7.88 -9.07
C THR A 81 0.93 7.95 -7.54
N PHE A 82 1.42 6.86 -6.91
CA PHE A 82 1.69 6.84 -5.46
C PHE A 82 2.72 7.89 -5.06
N SER A 83 3.81 7.99 -5.83
CA SER A 83 4.88 8.95 -5.53
C SER A 83 4.40 10.40 -5.66
N ILE A 84 3.61 10.71 -6.69
CA ILE A 84 3.01 12.03 -6.89
C ILE A 84 2.05 12.38 -5.76
N LYS A 85 1.17 11.45 -5.35
CA LYS A 85 0.27 11.68 -4.21
C LYS A 85 1.02 11.94 -2.90
N MET A 86 2.13 11.28 -2.69
CA MET A 86 2.97 11.52 -1.51
C MET A 86 3.68 12.89 -1.56
N MET A 87 4.09 13.35 -2.75
CA MET A 87 4.68 14.68 -2.94
C MET A 87 3.63 15.78 -2.78
N GLU A 88 2.45 15.61 -3.40
CA GLU A 88 1.30 16.53 -3.25
C GLU A 88 0.98 16.83 -1.79
N SER A 89 0.95 15.80 -0.93
CA SER A 89 0.72 15.98 0.50
C SER A 89 1.84 16.80 1.18
N ASN A 90 3.08 16.66 0.75
CA ASN A 90 4.21 17.44 1.28
C ASN A 90 4.08 18.92 0.92
N GLU A 91 3.75 19.24 -0.35
CA GLU A 91 3.59 20.60 -0.86
C GLU A 91 2.48 21.36 -0.11
N HIS A 92 1.35 20.70 0.16
CA HIS A 92 0.29 21.30 0.97
C HIS A 92 0.77 21.72 2.36
N HIS A 93 1.61 20.91 3.01
CA HIS A 93 2.18 21.25 4.31
C HIS A 93 3.20 22.36 4.20
N ALA A 94 4.03 22.36 3.15
CA ALA A 94 5.03 23.39 2.88
C ALA A 94 4.38 24.75 2.65
N ALA A 95 3.36 24.84 1.79
CA ALA A 95 2.61 26.08 1.52
C ALA A 95 2.08 26.73 2.79
N SER A 96 1.52 25.92 3.71
CA SER A 96 1.04 26.43 5.01
C SER A 96 2.17 27.01 5.85
N GLU A 97 3.31 26.32 5.91
CA GLU A 97 4.46 26.76 6.70
C GLU A 97 5.12 28.03 6.12
N TYR A 98 5.18 28.14 4.79
CA TYR A 98 5.68 29.35 4.11
C TYR A 98 4.80 30.57 4.37
N ARG A 99 3.46 30.41 4.42
CA ARG A 99 2.56 31.50 4.81
C ARG A 99 2.81 31.99 6.22
N GLU A 100 3.04 31.08 7.17
CA GLU A 100 3.38 31.44 8.56
C GLU A 100 4.70 32.23 8.66
N LEU A 101 5.65 31.97 7.75
CA LEU A 101 6.93 32.64 7.68
C LEU A 101 6.89 33.93 6.84
N GLY A 102 5.73 34.30 6.27
CA GLY A 102 5.55 35.46 5.42
C GLY A 102 6.14 35.32 4.01
N LEU A 103 6.45 34.11 3.58
CA LEU A 103 6.96 33.78 2.25
C LEU A 103 5.78 33.43 1.30
N HIS A 104 4.92 34.41 1.07
CA HIS A 104 3.67 34.22 0.35
C HIS A 104 3.86 33.81 -1.10
N ASP A 105 4.88 34.34 -1.79
CA ASP A 105 5.16 34.01 -3.20
C ASP A 105 5.51 32.51 -3.34
N ILE A 106 6.37 31.97 -2.47
CA ILE A 106 6.70 30.54 -2.45
C ILE A 106 5.44 29.71 -2.13
N ALA A 107 4.64 30.13 -1.15
CA ALA A 107 3.42 29.41 -0.79
C ALA A 107 2.40 29.32 -1.92
N GLU A 108 2.27 30.35 -2.76
CA GLU A 108 1.40 30.33 -3.95
C GLU A 108 1.95 29.40 -5.03
N GLU A 109 3.27 29.35 -5.22
CA GLU A 109 3.92 28.45 -6.16
C GLU A 109 3.78 26.97 -5.73
N GLU A 110 3.91 26.66 -4.44
CA GLU A 110 3.64 25.32 -3.90
C GLU A 110 2.19 24.84 -4.21
N GLU A 111 1.21 25.75 -4.12
CA GLU A 111 -0.17 25.43 -4.51
C GLU A 111 -0.32 25.14 -6.02
N LEU A 112 0.46 25.81 -6.86
CA LEU A 112 0.50 25.53 -8.30
C LEU A 112 1.18 24.17 -8.58
N HIS A 113 2.20 23.81 -7.80
CA HIS A 113 2.80 22.47 -7.86
C HIS A 113 1.78 21.38 -7.58
N VAL A 114 0.97 21.55 -6.51
CA VAL A 114 -0.13 20.63 -6.19
C VAL A 114 -1.09 20.47 -7.36
N GLN A 115 -1.56 21.57 -7.99
CA GLN A 115 -2.46 21.50 -9.14
C GLN A 115 -1.80 20.79 -10.34
N SER A 116 -0.53 21.09 -10.60
CA SER A 116 0.25 20.45 -11.66
C SER A 116 0.40 18.96 -11.42
N MET A 117 0.66 18.54 -10.19
CA MET A 117 0.76 17.13 -9.80
C MET A 117 -0.56 16.40 -9.95
N ILE A 118 -1.69 17.00 -9.51
CA ILE A 118 -3.02 16.43 -9.71
C ILE A 118 -3.30 16.19 -11.19
N SER A 119 -2.88 17.11 -12.07
CA SER A 119 -3.06 16.96 -13.53
C SER A 119 -2.28 15.77 -14.14
N MET A 120 -1.22 15.33 -13.48
CA MET A 120 -0.41 14.18 -13.91
C MET A 120 -0.95 12.84 -13.40
N LEU A 121 -1.95 12.85 -12.50
CA LEU A 121 -2.49 11.61 -11.96
C LEU A 121 -3.21 10.82 -13.04
N ASP A 122 -2.83 9.55 -13.18
CA ASP A 122 -3.51 8.61 -14.06
C ASP A 122 -4.82 8.16 -13.38
N GLU A 123 -5.91 8.82 -13.73
CA GLU A 123 -7.25 8.48 -13.22
C GLU A 123 -7.63 7.02 -13.50
N GLU A 124 -7.10 6.42 -14.57
CA GLU A 124 -7.36 5.03 -14.89
C GLU A 124 -6.79 4.10 -13.80
N ARG A 125 -5.56 4.34 -13.34
CA ARG A 125 -4.95 3.55 -12.25
C ARG A 125 -5.67 3.74 -10.92
N LEU A 126 -6.09 4.96 -10.60
CA LEU A 126 -6.87 5.24 -9.40
C LEU A 126 -8.25 4.58 -9.46
N ARG A 127 -8.86 4.51 -10.63
CA ARG A 127 -10.16 3.87 -10.85
C ARG A 127 -10.17 2.39 -10.49
N TYR A 128 -9.07 1.66 -10.78
CA TYR A 128 -8.96 0.23 -10.45
C TYR A 128 -8.38 -0.04 -9.07
N SER A 129 -7.93 0.98 -8.34
CA SER A 129 -7.46 0.79 -6.96
C SER A 129 -8.54 0.17 -6.08
N GLY A 130 -9.80 0.60 -6.21
CA GLY A 130 -10.94 0.02 -5.51
C GLY A 130 -11.13 -1.48 -5.80
N SER A 131 -10.97 -1.90 -7.05
CA SER A 131 -11.08 -3.32 -7.44
C SER A 131 -9.93 -4.16 -6.88
N ILE A 132 -8.71 -3.60 -6.84
CA ILE A 132 -7.55 -4.26 -6.18
C ILE A 132 -7.79 -4.37 -4.68
N VAL A 133 -8.27 -3.29 -4.05
CA VAL A 133 -8.66 -3.24 -2.63
C VAL A 133 -9.65 -4.34 -2.31
N LEU A 134 -10.72 -4.42 -3.10
CA LEU A 134 -11.80 -5.40 -2.91
C LEU A 134 -11.26 -6.83 -2.93
N GLY A 135 -10.52 -7.20 -3.99
CA GLY A 135 -9.99 -8.55 -4.13
C GLY A 135 -8.99 -8.93 -3.04
N LEU A 136 -8.10 -8.00 -2.67
CA LEU A 136 -7.08 -8.24 -1.65
C LEU A 136 -7.68 -8.33 -0.25
N SER A 137 -8.60 -7.42 0.11
CA SER A 137 -9.21 -7.37 1.45
C SER A 137 -10.06 -8.60 1.71
N ASP A 138 -10.86 -9.02 0.72
CA ASP A 138 -11.72 -10.17 0.82
C ASP A 138 -10.89 -11.46 0.96
N ALA A 139 -9.88 -11.65 0.10
CA ALA A 139 -8.96 -12.78 0.19
C ALA A 139 -8.24 -12.87 1.56
N LEU A 140 -7.80 -11.72 2.10
CA LEU A 140 -7.15 -11.70 3.41
C LEU A 140 -8.09 -12.16 4.52
N VAL A 141 -9.32 -11.65 4.57
CA VAL A 141 -10.27 -11.96 5.64
C VAL A 141 -10.81 -13.39 5.49
N GLU A 142 -11.30 -13.75 4.30
CA GLU A 142 -11.89 -15.05 4.04
C GLU A 142 -10.87 -16.18 4.18
N LEU A 143 -9.75 -16.09 3.46
CA LEU A 143 -8.81 -17.21 3.40
C LEU A 143 -8.00 -17.36 4.70
N THR A 144 -7.64 -16.25 5.38
CA THR A 144 -6.95 -16.36 6.68
C THR A 144 -7.87 -17.03 7.70
N GLY A 145 -9.16 -16.68 7.70
CA GLY A 145 -10.16 -17.34 8.51
C GLY A 145 -10.33 -18.82 8.16
N ALA A 146 -10.47 -19.13 6.87
CA ALA A 146 -10.61 -20.51 6.40
C ALA A 146 -9.39 -21.36 6.76
N LEU A 147 -8.17 -20.87 6.50
CA LEU A 147 -6.93 -21.57 6.86
C LEU A 147 -6.79 -21.78 8.36
N ALA A 148 -7.20 -20.81 9.21
CA ALA A 148 -7.24 -21.01 10.66
C ALA A 148 -8.18 -22.16 11.03
N GLY A 149 -9.41 -22.16 10.55
CA GLY A 149 -10.37 -23.23 10.80
C GLY A 149 -9.89 -24.60 10.30
N LEU A 150 -9.42 -24.68 9.06
CA LEU A 150 -8.92 -25.90 8.42
C LEU A 150 -7.68 -26.47 9.14
N THR A 151 -6.75 -25.62 9.60
CA THR A 151 -5.54 -26.05 10.30
C THR A 151 -5.89 -26.84 11.55
N PHE A 152 -6.86 -26.40 12.34
CA PHE A 152 -7.25 -27.07 13.57
C PHE A 152 -8.25 -28.22 13.33
N ALA A 153 -9.00 -28.17 12.23
CA ALA A 153 -9.89 -29.26 11.83
C ALA A 153 -9.12 -30.45 11.28
N LEU A 154 -8.19 -30.22 10.35
CA LEU A 154 -7.52 -31.27 9.57
C LEU A 154 -6.17 -31.68 10.16
N GLN A 155 -5.42 -30.76 10.77
CA GLN A 155 -4.07 -30.97 11.33
C GLN A 155 -3.05 -31.59 10.35
N ASP A 156 -3.30 -31.51 9.04
CA ASP A 156 -2.45 -31.98 7.96
C ASP A 156 -2.12 -30.84 7.01
N LEU A 157 -0.83 -30.59 6.78
CA LEU A 157 -0.34 -29.49 5.94
C LEU A 157 -0.84 -29.59 4.49
N ASN A 158 -0.82 -30.78 3.91
CA ASN A 158 -1.18 -30.99 2.51
C ASN A 158 -2.69 -30.84 2.30
N LEU A 159 -3.48 -31.35 3.25
CA LEU A 159 -4.94 -31.22 3.20
C LEU A 159 -5.37 -29.76 3.39
N VAL A 160 -4.74 -29.03 4.30
CA VAL A 160 -5.00 -27.58 4.49
C VAL A 160 -4.59 -26.80 3.25
N ALA A 161 -3.40 -27.07 2.67
CA ALA A 161 -2.95 -26.43 1.44
C ALA A 161 -3.89 -26.72 0.27
N LEU A 162 -4.29 -27.99 0.09
CA LEU A 162 -5.20 -28.41 -0.99
C LEU A 162 -6.56 -27.71 -0.84
N ALA A 163 -7.17 -27.78 0.33
CA ALA A 163 -8.46 -27.16 0.58
C ALA A 163 -8.37 -25.62 0.41
N GLY A 164 -7.33 -24.99 0.95
CA GLY A 164 -7.09 -23.56 0.81
C GLY A 164 -6.89 -23.11 -0.65
N LEU A 165 -6.13 -23.88 -1.44
CA LEU A 165 -5.96 -23.58 -2.88
C LEU A 165 -7.26 -23.76 -3.66
N VAL A 166 -7.98 -24.88 -3.47
CA VAL A 166 -9.22 -25.14 -4.21
C VAL A 166 -10.27 -24.07 -3.90
N THR A 167 -10.49 -23.78 -2.62
CA THR A 167 -11.47 -22.77 -2.20
C THR A 167 -11.01 -21.36 -2.61
N GLY A 168 -9.75 -21.00 -2.38
CA GLY A 168 -9.23 -19.69 -2.70
C GLY A 168 -9.20 -19.38 -4.19
N ILE A 169 -8.84 -20.36 -5.05
CA ILE A 169 -8.89 -20.18 -6.51
C ILE A 169 -10.36 -20.03 -6.97
N ALA A 170 -11.28 -20.85 -6.46
CA ALA A 170 -12.70 -20.74 -6.80
C ALA A 170 -13.26 -19.37 -6.35
N ALA A 171 -12.91 -18.90 -5.16
CA ALA A 171 -13.29 -17.59 -4.65
C ALA A 171 -12.71 -16.45 -5.51
N ALA A 172 -11.46 -16.54 -5.95
CA ALA A 172 -10.86 -15.55 -6.86
C ALA A 172 -11.67 -15.40 -8.16
N PHE A 173 -12.09 -16.51 -8.79
CA PHE A 173 -12.94 -16.46 -9.98
C PHE A 173 -14.34 -15.91 -9.68
N SER A 174 -14.93 -16.27 -8.53
CA SER A 174 -16.22 -15.75 -8.08
C SER A 174 -16.19 -14.25 -7.89
N MET A 175 -15.16 -13.74 -7.20
CA MET A 175 -14.98 -12.30 -6.97
C MET A 175 -14.74 -11.52 -8.27
N GLY A 176 -13.91 -12.05 -9.17
CA GLY A 176 -13.72 -11.46 -10.49
C GLY A 176 -15.02 -11.38 -11.30
N ALA A 177 -15.83 -12.46 -11.28
CA ALA A 177 -17.12 -12.47 -11.94
C ALA A 177 -18.13 -11.49 -11.30
N SER A 178 -18.15 -11.42 -9.97
CA SER A 178 -19.01 -10.49 -9.22
C SER A 178 -18.66 -9.04 -9.54
N GLU A 179 -17.37 -8.68 -9.55
CA GLU A 179 -16.90 -7.36 -9.93
C GLU A 179 -17.28 -7.00 -11.38
N TYR A 180 -17.17 -7.96 -12.30
CA TYR A 180 -17.61 -7.76 -13.69
C TYR A 180 -19.10 -7.41 -13.77
N LEU A 181 -19.94 -8.17 -13.08
CA LEU A 181 -21.39 -7.97 -13.08
C LEU A 181 -21.78 -6.67 -12.40
N SER A 182 -21.16 -6.32 -11.27
CA SER A 182 -21.36 -5.06 -10.55
C SER A 182 -20.99 -3.87 -11.42
N SER A 183 -19.79 -3.85 -12.00
CA SER A 183 -19.31 -2.77 -12.88
C SER A 183 -20.21 -2.59 -14.11
N ARG A 184 -20.76 -3.68 -14.65
CA ARG A 184 -21.74 -3.60 -15.76
C ARG A 184 -23.08 -3.01 -15.32
N ALA A 185 -23.58 -3.38 -14.14
CA ALA A 185 -24.83 -2.85 -13.60
C ALA A 185 -24.74 -1.32 -13.36
N GLU A 186 -23.56 -0.83 -12.97
CA GLU A 186 -23.28 0.60 -12.80
C GLU A 186 -23.06 1.36 -14.12
N LYS A 187 -23.27 0.71 -15.29
CA LYS A 187 -23.03 1.28 -16.63
C LYS A 187 -21.58 1.70 -16.92
N LYS A 188 -20.61 1.19 -16.17
CA LYS A 188 -19.16 1.36 -16.39
C LYS A 188 -18.60 0.28 -17.33
N SER A 189 -19.31 -0.04 -18.40
CA SER A 189 -19.08 -1.24 -19.22
C SER A 189 -17.69 -1.33 -19.85
N GLU A 190 -17.08 -0.20 -20.25
CA GLU A 190 -15.75 -0.21 -20.88
C GLU A 190 -14.62 -0.61 -19.92
N SER A 191 -14.82 -0.41 -18.63
CA SER A 191 -13.85 -0.73 -17.57
C SER A 191 -14.14 -2.04 -16.82
N ALA A 192 -15.32 -2.66 -17.02
CA ALA A 192 -15.77 -3.82 -16.26
C ALA A 192 -14.83 -5.03 -16.34
N VAL A 193 -14.30 -5.31 -17.54
CA VAL A 193 -13.34 -6.43 -17.73
C VAL A 193 -12.02 -6.15 -17.01
N LYS A 194 -11.53 -4.92 -17.07
CA LYS A 194 -10.29 -4.54 -16.37
C LYS A 194 -10.48 -4.59 -14.85
N ALA A 195 -11.59 -4.05 -14.33
CA ALA A 195 -11.93 -4.11 -12.91
C ALA A 195 -11.95 -5.56 -12.40
N ALA A 196 -12.71 -6.42 -13.10
CA ALA A 196 -12.79 -7.86 -12.81
C ALA A 196 -11.41 -8.54 -12.82
N PHE A 197 -10.57 -8.22 -13.80
CA PHE A 197 -9.22 -8.77 -13.88
C PHE A 197 -8.35 -8.33 -12.70
N PHE A 198 -8.40 -7.07 -12.31
CA PHE A 198 -7.63 -6.58 -11.17
C PHE A 198 -8.12 -7.16 -9.84
N THR A 199 -9.44 -7.34 -9.65
CA THR A 199 -10.00 -8.03 -8.49
C THR A 199 -9.55 -9.48 -8.46
N TRP A 200 -9.70 -10.20 -9.57
CA TRP A 200 -9.31 -11.60 -9.69
C TRP A 200 -7.81 -11.83 -9.41
N ILE A 201 -6.93 -11.04 -10.03
CA ILE A 201 -5.48 -11.26 -9.89
C ILE A 201 -4.98 -10.88 -8.49
N SER A 202 -5.51 -9.81 -7.87
CA SER A 202 -5.14 -9.42 -6.51
C SER A 202 -5.60 -10.46 -5.49
N TYR A 203 -6.82 -11.00 -5.66
CA TYR A 203 -7.31 -12.10 -4.86
C TYR A 203 -6.41 -13.34 -5.01
N LEU A 204 -6.16 -13.78 -6.24
CA LEU A 204 -5.35 -14.97 -6.53
C LEU A 204 -3.93 -14.87 -5.97
N LEU A 205 -3.27 -13.72 -6.13
CA LEU A 205 -1.93 -13.51 -5.57
C LEU A 205 -1.94 -13.59 -4.04
N THR A 206 -2.96 -13.06 -3.40
CA THR A 206 -3.13 -13.14 -1.94
C THR A 206 -3.33 -14.59 -1.49
N VAL A 207 -4.17 -15.37 -2.21
CA VAL A 207 -4.36 -16.82 -1.97
C VAL A 207 -3.02 -17.55 -2.00
N LEU A 208 -2.23 -17.34 -3.06
CA LEU A 208 -0.94 -18.01 -3.23
C LEU A 208 0.04 -17.67 -2.10
N MET A 209 0.09 -16.38 -1.69
CA MET A 209 0.96 -15.95 -0.60
C MET A 209 0.54 -16.53 0.76
N LEU A 210 -0.77 -16.59 1.05
CA LEU A 210 -1.27 -17.08 2.33
C LEU A 210 -1.19 -18.61 2.44
N VAL A 211 -1.31 -19.36 1.34
CA VAL A 211 -1.18 -20.81 1.35
C VAL A 211 0.27 -21.27 1.27
N ALA A 212 1.18 -20.43 0.75
CA ALA A 212 2.60 -20.79 0.57
C ALA A 212 3.26 -21.42 1.81
N PRO A 213 3.05 -20.95 3.05
CA PRO A 213 3.64 -21.60 4.23
C PRO A 213 3.26 -23.07 4.36
N PHE A 214 2.02 -23.45 4.07
CA PHE A 214 1.56 -24.84 4.14
C PHE A 214 2.18 -25.74 3.07
N LEU A 215 2.69 -25.16 1.98
CA LEU A 215 3.42 -25.89 0.92
C LEU A 215 4.92 -25.99 1.21
N VAL A 216 5.46 -25.07 1.99
CA VAL A 216 6.91 -25.00 2.31
C VAL A 216 7.24 -25.83 3.52
N PHE A 217 6.42 -25.82 4.56
CA PHE A 217 6.60 -26.65 5.75
C PHE A 217 6.34 -28.11 5.41
N GLN A 218 7.11 -29.01 6.03
CA GLN A 218 7.01 -30.46 5.86
C GLN A 218 6.53 -31.10 7.18
N ALA A 219 5.91 -32.27 7.10
CA ALA A 219 5.39 -32.94 8.29
C ALA A 219 6.49 -33.34 9.30
N ASP A 220 7.73 -33.53 8.81
CA ASP A 220 8.93 -33.81 9.61
C ASP A 220 9.71 -32.54 10.03
N SER A 221 9.18 -31.36 9.72
CA SER A 221 9.78 -30.10 10.17
C SER A 221 9.87 -30.11 11.72
N PRO A 222 10.99 -29.61 12.29
CA PRO A 222 11.18 -29.62 13.73
C PRO A 222 10.10 -28.80 14.45
N GLU A 223 9.57 -29.34 15.54
CA GLU A 223 8.65 -28.58 16.38
C GLU A 223 9.34 -27.39 17.02
N PHE A 224 8.71 -26.24 16.95
CA PHE A 224 9.19 -25.03 17.59
C PHE A 224 8.33 -24.74 18.83
N HIS A 225 8.93 -24.77 20.02
CA HIS A 225 8.23 -24.60 21.31
C HIS A 225 7.02 -25.52 21.51
N GLY A 226 7.08 -26.77 21.01
CA GLY A 226 5.97 -27.73 21.11
C GLY A 226 4.81 -27.46 20.14
N LEU A 227 4.99 -26.57 19.18
CA LEU A 227 4.02 -26.30 18.11
C LEU A 227 4.31 -27.18 16.91
N GLY A 228 3.33 -27.97 16.49
CA GLY A 228 3.43 -28.81 15.30
C GLY A 228 3.57 -27.98 14.01
N PRO A 229 4.08 -28.59 12.91
CA PRO A 229 4.35 -27.90 11.65
C PRO A 229 3.15 -27.17 11.05
N HIS A 230 1.93 -27.70 11.19
CA HIS A 230 0.69 -27.07 10.72
C HIS A 230 0.38 -25.75 11.45
N VAL A 231 0.65 -25.68 12.77
CA VAL A 231 0.47 -24.44 13.55
C VAL A 231 1.55 -23.43 13.19
N GLN A 232 2.79 -23.89 12.97
CA GLN A 232 3.87 -23.02 12.52
C GLN A 232 3.54 -22.40 11.13
N ALA A 233 3.08 -23.20 10.18
CA ALA A 233 2.64 -22.71 8.87
C ALA A 233 1.53 -21.66 9.00
N LEU A 234 0.55 -21.88 9.88
CA LEU A 234 -0.51 -20.90 10.17
C LEU A 234 0.05 -19.60 10.76
N MET A 235 1.01 -19.66 11.69
CA MET A 235 1.66 -18.45 12.23
C MET A 235 2.36 -17.64 11.14
N PHE A 236 3.06 -18.30 10.21
CA PHE A 236 3.67 -17.64 9.06
C PHE A 236 2.61 -17.05 8.12
N THR A 237 1.48 -17.74 7.91
CA THR A 237 0.34 -17.19 7.16
C THR A 237 -0.19 -15.91 7.81
N PHE A 238 -0.38 -15.88 9.12
CA PHE A 238 -0.77 -14.66 9.83
C PHE A 238 0.27 -13.54 9.71
N ALA A 239 1.55 -13.86 9.82
CA ALA A 239 2.61 -12.87 9.66
C ALA A 239 2.62 -12.26 8.24
N ILE A 240 2.45 -13.09 7.20
CA ILE A 240 2.32 -12.67 5.81
C ILE A 240 1.05 -11.82 5.63
N GLY A 241 -0.10 -12.26 6.19
CA GLY A 241 -1.34 -11.51 6.15
C GLY A 241 -1.21 -10.12 6.77
N LEU A 242 -0.63 -10.02 7.96
CA LEU A 242 -0.37 -8.74 8.63
C LEU A 242 0.58 -7.84 7.83
N LEU A 243 1.60 -8.41 7.21
CA LEU A 243 2.50 -7.66 6.33
C LEU A 243 1.75 -7.10 5.11
N ILE A 244 0.91 -7.91 4.46
CA ILE A 244 0.08 -7.46 3.34
C ILE A 244 -0.88 -6.36 3.80
N VAL A 245 -1.55 -6.52 4.95
CA VAL A 245 -2.42 -5.49 5.55
C VAL A 245 -1.65 -4.20 5.79
N ALA A 246 -0.44 -4.28 6.34
CA ALA A 246 0.38 -3.10 6.61
C ALA A 246 0.80 -2.38 5.32
N LEU A 247 1.32 -3.11 4.33
CA LEU A 247 1.75 -2.54 3.03
C LEU A 247 0.57 -1.94 2.28
N PHE A 248 -0.55 -2.62 2.28
CA PHE A 248 -1.77 -2.21 1.61
C PHE A 248 -2.38 -0.95 2.25
N ASN A 249 -2.55 -0.93 3.57
CA ASN A 249 -3.07 0.26 4.26
C ASN A 249 -2.09 1.45 4.20
N PHE A 250 -0.77 1.19 4.11
CA PHE A 250 0.19 2.24 3.84
C PHE A 250 -0.03 2.85 2.45
N PHE A 251 -0.23 2.01 1.42
CA PHE A 251 -0.56 2.50 0.09
C PHE A 251 -1.85 3.34 0.09
N LEU A 252 -2.92 2.83 0.69
CA LEU A 252 -4.21 3.55 0.78
C LEU A 252 -4.12 4.84 1.59
N SER A 253 -3.32 4.87 2.67
CA SER A 253 -3.17 6.08 3.49
C SER A 253 -2.56 7.24 2.70
N VAL A 254 -1.72 6.94 1.72
CA VAL A 254 -1.12 7.95 0.84
C VAL A 254 -2.09 8.33 -0.29
N VAL A 255 -2.71 7.33 -0.95
CA VAL A 255 -3.55 7.57 -2.13
C VAL A 255 -4.89 8.22 -1.78
N GLU A 256 -5.50 7.82 -0.66
CA GLU A 256 -6.80 8.31 -0.21
C GLU A 256 -6.72 9.29 0.98
N GLU A 257 -5.50 9.72 1.37
CA GLU A 257 -5.25 10.64 2.48
C GLU A 257 -5.88 10.18 3.81
N ALA A 258 -5.96 8.86 4.00
CA ALA A 258 -6.64 8.26 5.14
C ALA A 258 -5.65 7.90 6.27
N SER A 259 -6.15 7.82 7.51
CA SER A 259 -5.33 7.44 8.66
C SER A 259 -4.88 5.97 8.56
N PHE A 260 -3.57 5.75 8.37
CA PHE A 260 -2.96 4.42 8.38
C PHE A 260 -3.32 3.61 9.63
N LYS A 261 -3.18 4.22 10.82
CA LYS A 261 -3.42 3.52 12.10
C LYS A 261 -4.87 3.03 12.23
N SER A 262 -5.84 3.87 11.87
CA SER A 262 -7.25 3.52 11.96
C SER A 262 -7.59 2.34 11.06
N ARG A 263 -7.23 2.43 9.78
CA ARG A 263 -7.50 1.37 8.79
C ARG A 263 -6.74 0.06 9.08
N PHE A 264 -5.49 0.18 9.49
CA PHE A 264 -4.69 -0.98 9.86
C PHE A 264 -5.28 -1.73 11.05
N LEU A 265 -5.70 -1.02 12.11
CA LEU A 265 -6.31 -1.62 13.29
C LEU A 265 -7.69 -2.21 13.00
N GLU A 266 -8.50 -1.52 12.20
CA GLU A 266 -9.81 -2.00 11.74
C GLU A 266 -9.67 -3.32 10.97
N MET A 267 -8.82 -3.36 9.94
CA MET A 267 -8.64 -4.53 9.11
C MET A 267 -7.99 -5.69 9.88
N THR A 268 -7.02 -5.42 10.73
CA THR A 268 -6.40 -6.42 11.61
C THR A 268 -7.40 -6.95 12.63
N GLY A 269 -8.27 -6.10 13.17
CA GLY A 269 -9.35 -6.49 14.08
C GLY A 269 -10.36 -7.43 13.42
N ILE A 270 -10.82 -7.10 12.22
CA ILE A 270 -11.73 -7.94 11.43
C ILE A 270 -11.09 -9.30 11.15
N LEU A 271 -9.84 -9.30 10.67
CA LEU A 271 -9.08 -10.51 10.38
C LEU A 271 -8.93 -11.41 11.61
N GLY A 272 -8.63 -10.81 12.78
CA GLY A 272 -8.55 -11.54 14.06
C GLY A 272 -9.88 -12.13 14.49
N VAL A 273 -10.96 -11.37 14.42
CA VAL A 273 -12.30 -11.84 14.80
C VAL A 273 -12.76 -13.00 13.92
N VAL A 274 -12.64 -12.86 12.57
CA VAL A 274 -13.03 -13.90 11.63
C VAL A 274 -12.19 -15.16 11.85
N SER A 275 -10.87 -15.01 12.05
CA SER A 275 -9.99 -16.15 12.33
C SER A 275 -10.32 -16.88 13.62
N LEU A 276 -10.68 -16.16 14.70
CA LEU A 276 -11.10 -16.76 15.96
C LEU A 276 -12.43 -17.51 15.85
N ILE A 277 -13.40 -16.95 15.12
CA ILE A 277 -14.68 -17.63 14.86
C ILE A 277 -14.42 -18.91 14.06
N SER A 278 -13.65 -18.83 12.96
CA SER A 278 -13.34 -19.97 12.11
C SER A 278 -12.54 -21.06 12.84
N TYR A 279 -11.61 -20.65 13.70
CA TYR A 279 -10.90 -21.55 14.60
C TYR A 279 -11.86 -22.34 15.50
N GLY A 280 -12.81 -21.63 16.16
CA GLY A 280 -13.82 -22.26 16.99
C GLY A 280 -14.72 -23.24 16.23
N ILE A 281 -15.12 -22.86 15.01
CA ILE A 281 -15.87 -23.72 14.09
C ILE A 281 -15.05 -24.97 13.73
N GLY A 282 -13.76 -24.80 13.39
CA GLY A 282 -12.89 -25.93 13.03
C GLY A 282 -12.78 -26.96 14.13
N ILE A 283 -12.56 -26.52 15.39
CA ILE A 283 -12.53 -27.42 16.56
C ILE A 283 -13.89 -28.11 16.78
N ALA A 284 -14.98 -27.36 16.72
CA ALA A 284 -16.32 -27.91 16.93
C ALA A 284 -16.67 -28.98 15.88
N LEU A 285 -16.42 -28.70 14.59
CA LEU A 285 -16.67 -29.64 13.51
C LEU A 285 -15.82 -30.91 13.63
N ARG A 286 -14.56 -30.79 14.01
CA ARG A 286 -13.70 -31.93 14.29
C ARG A 286 -14.28 -32.84 15.36
N GLY A 287 -14.76 -32.25 16.48
CA GLY A 287 -15.37 -33.00 17.57
C GLY A 287 -16.70 -33.66 17.20
N ILE A 288 -17.54 -33.00 16.40
CA ILE A 288 -18.85 -33.50 15.97
C ILE A 288 -18.72 -34.60 14.91
N LEU A 289 -17.83 -34.41 13.94
CA LEU A 289 -17.68 -35.34 12.80
C LEU A 289 -16.78 -36.54 13.13
N GLY A 290 -16.13 -36.56 14.32
CA GLY A 290 -15.26 -37.66 14.73
C GLY A 290 -14.09 -37.89 13.79
N VAL A 291 -13.58 -36.81 13.14
CA VAL A 291 -12.44 -36.92 12.24
C VAL A 291 -11.18 -37.13 13.08
N GLU A 292 -10.83 -38.39 13.35
CA GLU A 292 -9.52 -38.80 13.83
C GLU A 292 -8.61 -38.96 12.60
N ILE A 293 -7.65 -38.06 12.44
CA ILE A 293 -6.60 -38.13 11.40
C ILE A 293 -5.30 -38.51 12.08
#